data_55872dc9f1b38ea6b590918749b470d9
#
_entry.id   55872dc9f1b38ea6b590918749b470d9
#
_cell.length_a   1.000
_cell.length_b   1.000
_cell.length_c   1.000
_cell.angle_alpha   90.00
_cell.angle_beta   90.00
_cell.angle_gamma   90.00
#
_symmetry.space_group_name_H-M   'P 1'
#
loop_
_entity.id
_entity.type
_entity.pdbx_description
1 polymer ?
#
loop_
_entity_poly.entity_id
_entity_poly.type
_entity_poly.pdbx_seq_one_letter_code
_entity_poly.pdbx_strand_id
1 'polypeptide(L)'
;MNMFEGEYLPWLVGVVLLVVFLVFYCKVQRVWTRIDRMIDAAKDGTFEETEFDEGKLSRLESKMYQYLLAGHLSRQQLEEEREKMKMLVSDISHQTKTPIANMLLYTQLLGENKSLDEEAKNIVLQIEEQTNKLNFLIQSLIKTSRLESGTVSVVPESSRVDELIAKLDFAEAARQRGISFSVGEVPPLTAFFDRKWTLEALANIVDNALKYTPAGGSVKVEVMEYEMFVRIDIKDTGIGMTEDETAKIFSRFYRSPVVSGEEGVGIGLYLVREILSREGGYVKVASRLGEGSVFSVFLVKQDGLSDWAAGKDAY
;
A
#
# COMPACT_ATOMS: atom_id res chain seq x y z
N MET A 1 46.50 53.76 54.91
CA MET A 1 45.48 54.03 53.84
C MET A 1 45.66 52.96 52.78
N ASN A 2 45.11 51.74 52.94
CA ASN A 2 45.06 50.65 51.90
C ASN A 2 44.38 49.37 52.45
N MET A 3 43.32 49.52 53.28
CA MET A 3 42.60 48.35 53.83
C MET A 3 41.20 48.15 53.27
N PHE A 4 40.71 49.03 52.37
CA PHE A 4 39.42 48.98 51.80
C PHE A 4 39.31 48.48 50.32
N GLU A 5 40.48 48.35 49.65
CA GLU A 5 40.47 47.92 48.23
C GLU A 5 40.31 46.40 48.01
N GLY A 6 40.61 45.58 49.06
CA GLY A 6 40.54 44.09 48.90
C GLY A 6 39.11 43.49 48.97
N GLU A 7 38.15 44.10 49.64
CA GLU A 7 36.84 43.54 49.89
C GLU A 7 35.88 43.71 48.71
N TYR A 8 36.06 44.73 47.87
CA TYR A 8 35.17 44.96 46.72
C TYR A 8 35.54 44.21 45.45
N LEU A 9 36.76 43.72 45.33
CA LEU A 9 37.29 43.01 44.16
C LEU A 9 36.49 41.72 43.86
N PRO A 10 36.18 40.83 44.83
CA PRO A 10 35.37 39.63 44.59
C PRO A 10 33.97 39.96 44.15
N TRP A 11 33.35 41.00 44.68
CA TRP A 11 32.03 41.45 44.29
C TRP A 11 32.00 41.99 42.84
N LEU A 12 33.00 42.76 42.47
CA LEU A 12 33.14 43.32 41.12
C LEU A 12 33.37 42.19 40.09
N VAL A 13 34.16 41.18 40.40
CA VAL A 13 34.33 39.99 39.56
C VAL A 13 33.01 39.20 39.45
N GLY A 14 32.27 39.03 40.55
CA GLY A 14 30.98 38.37 40.55
C GLY A 14 29.92 39.07 39.62
N VAL A 15 29.86 40.41 39.71
CA VAL A 15 28.99 41.22 38.86
C VAL A 15 29.38 41.08 37.37
N VAL A 16 30.67 41.15 37.05
CA VAL A 16 31.15 40.99 35.68
C VAL A 16 30.79 39.61 35.13
N LEU A 17 31.02 38.54 35.92
CA LEU A 17 30.67 37.17 35.54
C LEU A 17 29.15 37.03 35.33
N LEU A 18 28.33 37.63 36.19
CA LEU A 18 26.86 37.62 36.03
C LEU A 18 26.42 38.33 34.75
N VAL A 19 27.01 39.49 34.45
CA VAL A 19 26.72 40.22 33.21
C VAL A 19 27.12 39.42 31.98
N VAL A 20 28.31 38.82 31.98
CA VAL A 20 28.79 37.95 30.90
C VAL A 20 27.86 36.75 30.73
N PHE A 21 27.44 36.12 31.83
CA PHE A 21 26.47 35.02 31.81
C PHE A 21 25.11 35.43 31.24
N LEU A 22 24.56 36.57 31.67
CA LEU A 22 23.31 37.11 31.17
C LEU A 22 23.39 37.42 29.66
N VAL A 23 24.45 38.04 29.20
CA VAL A 23 24.68 38.33 27.77
C VAL A 23 24.78 37.04 26.97
N PHE A 24 25.52 36.04 27.49
CA PHE A 24 25.63 34.74 26.88
C PHE A 24 24.24 34.03 26.79
N TYR A 25 23.51 34.01 27.92
CA TYR A 25 22.18 33.43 28.00
C TYR A 25 21.19 34.08 27.01
N CYS A 26 21.17 35.42 26.94
CA CYS A 26 20.36 36.14 25.98
C CYS A 26 20.71 35.83 24.51
N LYS A 27 22.01 35.65 24.22
CA LYS A 27 22.47 35.25 22.88
C LYS A 27 21.97 33.84 22.52
N VAL A 28 22.13 32.88 23.44
CA VAL A 28 21.65 31.50 23.23
C VAL A 28 20.15 31.46 23.02
N GLN A 29 19.38 32.16 23.84
CA GLN A 29 17.90 32.24 23.70
C GLN A 29 17.48 32.83 22.35
N ARG A 30 18.16 33.89 21.87
CA ARG A 30 17.85 34.44 20.52
C ARG A 30 18.10 33.42 19.41
N VAL A 31 19.20 32.64 19.51
CA VAL A 31 19.50 31.58 18.54
C VAL A 31 18.40 30.52 18.53
N TRP A 32 17.97 30.05 19.71
CA TRP A 32 16.89 29.06 19.82
C TRP A 32 15.58 29.55 19.25
N THR A 33 15.13 30.75 19.63
CA THR A 33 13.89 31.34 19.11
C THR A 33 13.94 31.57 17.59
N ARG A 34 15.15 31.79 17.03
CA ARG A 34 15.30 31.96 15.58
C ARG A 34 15.22 30.63 14.86
N ILE A 35 15.82 29.55 15.41
CA ILE A 35 15.73 28.20 14.87
C ILE A 35 14.28 27.70 14.92
N ASP A 36 13.56 27.87 16.02
CA ASP A 36 12.16 27.48 16.14
C ASP A 36 11.30 28.16 15.09
N ARG A 37 11.44 29.48 14.91
CA ARG A 37 10.71 30.21 13.86
C ARG A 37 11.02 29.72 12.45
N MET A 38 12.28 29.34 12.18
CA MET A 38 12.67 28.79 10.89
C MET A 38 12.01 27.44 10.63
N ILE A 39 11.94 26.57 11.64
CA ILE A 39 11.31 25.26 11.53
C ILE A 39 9.78 25.42 11.31
N ASP A 40 9.14 26.33 12.04
CA ASP A 40 7.70 26.58 11.87
C ASP A 40 7.40 27.19 10.50
N ALA A 41 8.17 28.17 10.05
CA ALA A 41 8.02 28.74 8.70
C ALA A 41 8.30 27.71 7.59
N ALA A 42 9.18 26.75 7.83
CA ALA A 42 9.43 25.66 6.89
C ALA A 42 8.26 24.67 6.83
N LYS A 43 7.57 24.40 7.93
CA LYS A 43 6.31 23.61 7.96
C LYS A 43 5.21 24.26 7.16
N ASP A 44 5.08 25.58 7.28
CA ASP A 44 4.00 26.37 6.64
C ASP A 44 4.34 26.77 5.18
N GLY A 45 5.55 26.42 4.68
CA GLY A 45 5.99 26.80 3.34
C GLY A 45 6.22 28.29 3.12
N THR A 46 6.28 29.09 4.21
CA THR A 46 6.40 30.57 4.20
C THR A 46 7.81 31.04 4.55
N PHE A 47 8.81 30.16 4.43
CA PHE A 47 10.17 30.47 4.83
C PHE A 47 10.81 31.50 3.89
N GLU A 48 11.12 32.69 4.42
CA GLU A 48 11.88 33.76 3.73
C GLU A 48 13.21 34.02 4.43
N GLU A 49 14.26 34.26 3.66
CA GLU A 49 15.61 34.61 4.16
C GLU A 49 15.58 36.07 4.63
N THR A 50 15.59 36.30 5.96
CA THR A 50 15.21 37.62 6.52
C THR A 50 16.39 38.52 6.88
N GLU A 51 17.64 38.08 7.01
CA GLU A 51 18.77 38.97 7.34
C GLU A 51 20.13 38.41 6.86
N PHE A 52 20.87 39.20 6.13
CA PHE A 52 22.27 38.95 5.77
C PHE A 52 23.20 39.46 6.90
N ASP A 53 23.68 38.56 7.74
CA ASP A 53 24.76 38.82 8.67
C ASP A 53 25.94 37.88 8.35
N GLU A 54 27.19 38.40 8.31
CA GLU A 54 28.39 37.63 7.92
C GLU A 54 28.82 36.55 8.94
N GLY A 55 27.94 36.19 9.87
CA GLY A 55 28.23 35.24 10.95
C GLY A 55 28.13 33.75 10.51
N LYS A 56 28.77 32.88 11.32
CA LYS A 56 28.67 31.42 11.16
C LYS A 56 27.20 30.92 11.23
N LEU A 57 26.32 31.65 11.93
CA LEU A 57 24.90 31.35 12.07
C LEU A 57 24.17 31.59 10.75
N SER A 58 24.45 32.71 10.06
CA SER A 58 23.85 33.00 8.76
C SER A 58 24.20 31.96 7.69
N ARG A 59 25.43 31.44 7.73
CA ARG A 59 25.85 30.33 6.84
C ARG A 59 25.09 29.03 7.12
N LEU A 60 24.73 28.75 8.38
CA LEU A 60 23.91 27.60 8.76
C LEU A 60 22.47 27.80 8.28
N GLU A 61 21.94 29.00 8.45
CA GLU A 61 20.59 29.38 7.98
C GLU A 61 20.46 29.22 6.48
N SER A 62 21.40 29.75 5.69
CA SER A 62 21.38 29.60 4.22
C SER A 62 21.46 28.15 3.78
N LYS A 63 22.26 27.30 4.44
CA LYS A 63 22.31 25.86 4.13
C LYS A 63 20.99 25.16 4.47
N MET A 64 20.39 25.50 5.61
CA MET A 64 19.13 24.93 6.05
C MET A 64 17.99 25.36 5.13
N TYR A 65 17.98 26.64 4.70
CA TYR A 65 17.08 27.15 3.68
C TYR A 65 17.18 26.38 2.36
N GLN A 66 18.40 26.21 1.84
CA GLN A 66 18.62 25.45 0.60
C GLN A 66 18.12 24.00 0.71
N TYR A 67 18.36 23.36 1.87
CA TYR A 67 17.91 21.99 2.11
C TYR A 67 16.37 21.89 2.18
N LEU A 68 15.72 22.80 2.89
CA LEU A 68 14.27 22.85 3.03
C LEU A 68 13.59 23.20 1.69
N LEU A 69 14.14 24.16 0.95
CA LEU A 69 13.66 24.51 -0.38
C LEU A 69 13.80 23.34 -1.37
N ALA A 70 14.95 22.66 -1.37
CA ALA A 70 15.16 21.47 -2.19
C ALA A 70 14.17 20.36 -1.84
N GLY A 71 13.89 20.14 -0.54
CA GLY A 71 12.89 19.19 -0.06
C GLY A 71 11.46 19.56 -0.50
N HIS A 72 11.10 20.83 -0.42
CA HIS A 72 9.79 21.33 -0.87
C HIS A 72 9.61 21.17 -2.38
N LEU A 73 10.59 21.59 -3.17
CA LEU A 73 10.58 21.44 -4.63
C LEU A 73 10.51 19.97 -5.06
N SER A 74 11.26 19.08 -4.38
CA SER A 74 11.22 17.65 -4.66
C SER A 74 9.84 17.05 -4.36
N ARG A 75 9.20 17.46 -3.25
CA ARG A 75 7.83 17.03 -2.90
C ARG A 75 6.82 17.53 -3.93
N GLN A 76 6.92 18.78 -4.34
CA GLN A 76 6.04 19.36 -5.36
C GLN A 76 6.19 18.64 -6.71
N GLN A 77 7.42 18.35 -7.14
CA GLN A 77 7.67 17.58 -8.36
C GLN A 77 7.06 16.18 -8.29
N LEU A 78 7.20 15.49 -7.14
CA LEU A 78 6.58 14.19 -6.93
C LEU A 78 5.05 14.23 -7.00
N GLU A 79 4.42 15.27 -6.48
CA GLU A 79 2.98 15.48 -6.57
C GLU A 79 2.53 15.75 -8.01
N GLU A 80 3.27 16.61 -8.74
CA GLU A 80 3.00 16.86 -10.17
C GLU A 80 3.15 15.59 -11.03
N GLU A 81 4.18 14.79 -10.80
CA GLU A 81 4.36 13.50 -11.48
C GLU A 81 3.24 12.52 -11.14
N ARG A 82 2.80 12.47 -9.88
CA ARG A 82 1.65 11.68 -9.47
C ARG A 82 0.37 12.09 -10.19
N GLU A 83 0.09 13.40 -10.27
CA GLU A 83 -1.11 13.89 -10.96
C GLU A 83 -1.05 13.60 -12.49
N LYS A 84 0.10 13.77 -13.12
CA LYS A 84 0.30 13.37 -14.51
C LYS A 84 0.06 11.88 -14.72
N MET A 85 0.55 11.04 -13.81
CA MET A 85 0.33 9.60 -13.87
C MET A 85 -1.16 9.24 -13.69
N LYS A 86 -1.88 9.90 -12.78
CA LYS A 86 -3.32 9.73 -12.60
C LYS A 86 -4.11 10.04 -13.88
N MET A 87 -3.80 11.16 -14.53
CA MET A 87 -4.44 11.55 -15.79
C MET A 87 -4.15 10.52 -16.90
N LEU A 88 -2.87 10.15 -17.07
CA LEU A 88 -2.48 9.15 -18.07
C LEU A 88 -3.21 7.82 -17.89
N VAL A 89 -3.31 7.31 -16.66
CA VAL A 89 -4.02 6.07 -16.34
C VAL A 89 -5.52 6.19 -16.62
N SER A 90 -6.12 7.34 -16.31
CA SER A 90 -7.52 7.61 -16.62
C SER A 90 -7.76 7.61 -18.14
N ASP A 91 -6.91 8.27 -18.90
CA ASP A 91 -7.02 8.35 -20.36
C ASP A 91 -6.83 6.96 -21.01
N ILE A 92 -5.81 6.21 -20.59
CA ILE A 92 -5.60 4.83 -21.04
C ILE A 92 -6.87 3.98 -20.73
N SER A 93 -7.43 4.13 -19.52
CA SER A 93 -8.64 3.41 -19.11
C SER A 93 -9.81 3.63 -20.07
N HIS A 94 -10.06 4.89 -20.40
CA HIS A 94 -11.17 5.26 -21.28
C HIS A 94 -10.91 4.89 -22.73
N GLN A 95 -9.69 5.13 -23.24
CA GLN A 95 -9.34 4.88 -24.63
C GLN A 95 -9.17 3.40 -24.98
N THR A 96 -8.84 2.53 -24.02
CA THR A 96 -8.70 1.09 -24.26
C THR A 96 -10.01 0.32 -24.09
N LYS A 97 -10.92 0.80 -23.23
CA LYS A 97 -12.21 0.13 -22.99
C LYS A 97 -13.06 0.02 -24.25
N THR A 98 -13.10 1.06 -25.07
CA THR A 98 -13.94 1.12 -26.28
C THR A 98 -13.48 0.14 -27.36
N PRO A 99 -12.19 0.11 -27.80
CA PRO A 99 -11.75 -0.85 -28.82
C PRO A 99 -11.87 -2.31 -28.34
N ILE A 100 -11.63 -2.59 -27.06
CA ILE A 100 -11.80 -3.94 -26.51
C ILE A 100 -13.27 -4.36 -26.53
N ALA A 101 -14.19 -3.48 -26.10
CA ALA A 101 -15.63 -3.75 -26.17
C ALA A 101 -16.10 -4.00 -27.61
N ASN A 102 -15.58 -3.25 -28.59
CA ASN A 102 -15.88 -3.46 -30.01
C ASN A 102 -15.31 -4.78 -30.50
N MET A 103 -14.09 -5.18 -30.12
CA MET A 103 -13.52 -6.49 -30.49
C MET A 103 -14.40 -7.63 -29.95
N LEU A 104 -14.82 -7.57 -28.67
CA LEU A 104 -15.71 -8.56 -28.07
C LEU A 104 -17.06 -8.61 -28.82
N LEU A 105 -17.64 -7.47 -29.14
CA LEU A 105 -18.89 -7.42 -29.92
C LEU A 105 -18.72 -8.05 -31.30
N TYR A 106 -17.63 -7.76 -32.02
CA TYR A 106 -17.40 -8.33 -33.35
C TYR A 106 -17.14 -9.84 -33.29
N THR A 107 -16.42 -10.35 -32.27
CA THR A 107 -16.23 -11.80 -32.12
C THR A 107 -17.55 -12.50 -31.81
N GLN A 108 -18.43 -11.92 -30.99
CA GLN A 108 -19.75 -12.45 -30.69
C GLN A 108 -20.64 -12.49 -31.97
N LEU A 109 -20.68 -11.37 -32.70
CA LEU A 109 -21.43 -11.31 -33.95
C LEU A 109 -20.96 -12.32 -35.02
N LEU A 110 -19.62 -12.51 -35.10
CA LEU A 110 -19.03 -13.52 -35.97
C LEU A 110 -19.38 -14.94 -35.50
N GLY A 111 -19.33 -15.20 -34.18
CA GLY A 111 -19.67 -16.50 -33.59
C GLY A 111 -21.13 -16.93 -33.81
N GLU A 112 -22.06 -15.95 -33.92
CA GLU A 112 -23.45 -16.20 -34.22
C GLU A 112 -23.72 -16.54 -35.71
N ASN A 113 -22.72 -16.30 -36.58
CA ASN A 113 -22.85 -16.55 -38.01
C ASN A 113 -22.82 -18.06 -38.33
N LYS A 114 -23.95 -18.63 -38.67
CA LYS A 114 -24.13 -20.07 -38.98
C LYS A 114 -23.40 -20.51 -40.24
N SER A 115 -22.91 -19.59 -41.10
CA SER A 115 -22.24 -19.91 -42.35
C SER A 115 -20.71 -20.10 -42.18
N LEU A 116 -20.17 -19.87 -40.98
CA LEU A 116 -18.73 -20.12 -40.70
C LEU A 116 -18.48 -21.63 -40.63
N ASP A 117 -17.37 -22.04 -41.22
CA ASP A 117 -16.83 -23.39 -41.03
C ASP A 117 -16.22 -23.56 -39.61
N GLU A 118 -15.93 -24.79 -39.23
CA GLU A 118 -15.43 -25.09 -37.88
C GLU A 118 -14.05 -24.49 -37.62
N GLU A 119 -13.24 -24.31 -38.65
CA GLU A 119 -11.93 -23.68 -38.53
C GLU A 119 -12.04 -22.16 -38.21
N ALA A 120 -12.93 -21.47 -38.95
CA ALA A 120 -13.24 -20.06 -38.69
C ALA A 120 -13.88 -19.84 -37.32
N LYS A 121 -14.78 -20.73 -36.87
CA LYS A 121 -15.36 -20.66 -35.53
C LYS A 121 -14.27 -20.81 -34.44
N ASN A 122 -13.35 -21.74 -34.59
CA ASN A 122 -12.23 -21.91 -33.66
C ASN A 122 -11.33 -20.67 -33.60
N ILE A 123 -11.08 -20.01 -34.73
CA ILE A 123 -10.33 -18.74 -34.78
C ILE A 123 -11.07 -17.65 -34.03
N VAL A 124 -12.38 -17.50 -34.23
CA VAL A 124 -13.23 -16.52 -33.53
C VAL A 124 -13.19 -16.74 -32.01
N LEU A 125 -13.29 -17.98 -31.54
CA LEU A 125 -13.20 -18.31 -30.11
C LEU A 125 -11.81 -17.95 -29.55
N GLN A 126 -10.74 -18.21 -30.29
CA GLN A 126 -9.40 -17.82 -29.87
C GLN A 126 -9.24 -16.29 -29.78
N ILE A 127 -9.80 -15.53 -30.73
CA ILE A 127 -9.76 -14.05 -30.71
C ILE A 127 -10.56 -13.54 -29.50
N GLU A 128 -11.72 -14.11 -29.21
CA GLU A 128 -12.54 -13.76 -28.05
C GLU A 128 -11.78 -14.01 -26.75
N GLU A 129 -11.15 -15.17 -26.62
CA GLU A 129 -10.32 -15.51 -25.45
C GLU A 129 -9.16 -14.52 -25.26
N GLN A 130 -8.41 -14.23 -26.33
CA GLN A 130 -7.29 -13.26 -26.25
C GLN A 130 -7.79 -11.84 -25.94
N THR A 131 -8.96 -11.45 -26.47
CA THR A 131 -9.57 -10.15 -26.18
C THR A 131 -10.00 -10.04 -24.72
N ASN A 132 -10.61 -11.09 -24.17
CA ASN A 132 -10.98 -11.16 -22.75
C ASN A 132 -9.74 -11.09 -21.85
N LYS A 133 -8.67 -11.79 -22.22
CA LYS A 133 -7.39 -11.76 -21.52
C LYS A 133 -6.76 -10.36 -21.53
N LEU A 134 -6.78 -9.67 -22.68
CA LEU A 134 -6.31 -8.29 -22.82
C LEU A 134 -7.15 -7.33 -21.97
N ASN A 135 -8.47 -7.46 -21.98
CA ASN A 135 -9.37 -6.66 -21.16
C ASN A 135 -9.05 -6.83 -19.67
N PHE A 136 -8.89 -8.06 -19.21
CA PHE A 136 -8.51 -8.35 -17.82
C PHE A 136 -7.16 -7.74 -17.44
N LEU A 137 -6.15 -7.83 -18.33
CA LEU A 137 -4.83 -7.20 -18.17
C LEU A 137 -4.94 -5.70 -17.94
N ILE A 138 -5.65 -5.03 -18.82
CA ILE A 138 -5.80 -3.57 -18.80
C ILE A 138 -6.57 -3.13 -17.55
N GLN A 139 -7.68 -3.80 -17.23
CA GLN A 139 -8.47 -3.48 -16.03
C GLN A 139 -7.64 -3.66 -14.73
N SER A 140 -6.85 -4.72 -14.67
CA SER A 140 -5.97 -4.99 -13.54
C SER A 140 -4.86 -3.95 -13.41
N LEU A 141 -4.26 -3.53 -14.53
CA LEU A 141 -3.23 -2.49 -14.56
C LEU A 141 -3.79 -1.13 -14.10
N ILE A 142 -4.97 -0.76 -14.62
CA ILE A 142 -5.67 0.46 -14.26
C ILE A 142 -6.01 0.49 -12.77
N LYS A 143 -6.57 -0.63 -12.25
CA LYS A 143 -6.94 -0.77 -10.85
C LYS A 143 -5.73 -0.59 -9.94
N THR A 144 -4.64 -1.26 -10.26
CA THR A 144 -3.37 -1.16 -9.52
C THR A 144 -2.80 0.25 -9.57
N SER A 145 -2.75 0.85 -10.75
CA SER A 145 -2.21 2.21 -10.93
C SER A 145 -3.04 3.28 -10.21
N ARG A 146 -4.39 3.16 -10.21
CA ARG A 146 -5.28 4.06 -9.44
C ARG A 146 -5.07 3.92 -7.93
N LEU A 147 -4.85 2.70 -7.45
CA LEU A 147 -4.55 2.45 -6.06
C LEU A 147 -3.21 3.09 -5.69
N GLU A 148 -2.14 2.86 -6.46
CA GLU A 148 -0.79 3.38 -6.20
C GLU A 148 -0.70 4.90 -6.25
N SER A 149 -1.31 5.51 -7.26
CA SER A 149 -1.36 6.96 -7.41
C SER A 149 -2.20 7.65 -6.32
N GLY A 150 -2.93 6.88 -5.48
CA GLY A 150 -3.86 7.44 -4.51
C GLY A 150 -5.11 8.07 -5.13
N THR A 151 -5.38 7.83 -6.43
CA THR A 151 -6.62 8.26 -7.10
C THR A 151 -7.84 7.59 -6.50
N VAL A 152 -7.65 6.37 -5.97
CA VAL A 152 -8.66 5.66 -5.18
C VAL A 152 -8.14 5.55 -3.76
N SER A 153 -8.91 6.06 -2.82
CA SER A 153 -8.61 5.98 -1.40
C SER A 153 -9.08 4.63 -0.86
N VAL A 154 -8.23 3.95 -0.12
CA VAL A 154 -8.59 2.87 0.79
C VAL A 154 -8.90 3.54 2.12
N VAL A 155 -10.14 3.42 2.58
CA VAL A 155 -10.63 4.09 3.80
C VAL A 155 -11.03 3.01 4.80
N PRO A 156 -10.09 2.58 5.68
CA PRO A 156 -10.41 1.61 6.72
C PRO A 156 -11.43 2.17 7.70
N GLU A 157 -12.44 1.37 8.01
CA GLU A 157 -13.44 1.65 9.04
C GLU A 157 -13.65 0.43 9.93
N SER A 158 -14.12 0.65 11.17
CA SER A 158 -14.47 -0.46 12.06
C SER A 158 -15.61 -1.26 11.45
N SER A 159 -15.32 -2.49 11.05
CA SER A 159 -16.22 -3.34 10.28
C SER A 159 -16.26 -4.76 10.80
N ARG A 160 -17.38 -5.46 10.64
CA ARG A 160 -17.58 -6.84 11.07
C ARG A 160 -16.92 -7.81 10.09
N VAL A 161 -16.08 -8.69 10.61
CA VAL A 161 -15.36 -9.70 9.84
C VAL A 161 -16.27 -10.82 9.36
N ASP A 162 -17.25 -11.24 10.18
CA ASP A 162 -18.24 -12.24 9.76
C ASP A 162 -19.09 -11.79 8.58
N GLU A 163 -19.47 -10.51 8.50
CA GLU A 163 -20.14 -9.93 7.33
C GLU A 163 -19.26 -9.90 6.07
N LEU A 164 -17.97 -9.70 6.25
CA LEU A 164 -16.99 -9.74 5.16
C LEU A 164 -16.86 -11.16 4.61
N ILE A 165 -16.67 -12.13 5.49
CA ILE A 165 -16.49 -13.55 5.10
C ILE A 165 -17.79 -14.11 4.46
N ALA A 166 -18.96 -13.72 4.95
CA ALA A 166 -20.25 -14.14 4.36
C ALA A 166 -20.42 -13.71 2.89
N LYS A 167 -19.68 -12.69 2.43
CA LYS A 167 -19.68 -12.26 1.02
C LYS A 167 -18.73 -13.04 0.12
N LEU A 168 -17.89 -13.92 0.67
CA LEU A 168 -17.00 -14.80 -0.08
C LEU A 168 -17.78 -16.01 -0.58
N ASP A 169 -18.60 -15.81 -1.61
CA ASP A 169 -19.41 -16.87 -2.24
C ASP A 169 -18.64 -17.52 -3.39
N PHE A 170 -17.88 -18.56 -3.07
CA PHE A 170 -17.09 -19.36 -4.01
C PHE A 170 -17.56 -20.82 -4.10
N ALA A 171 -18.65 -21.18 -3.42
CA ALA A 171 -19.11 -22.55 -3.35
C ALA A 171 -19.44 -23.14 -4.73
N GLU A 172 -20.11 -22.37 -5.60
CA GLU A 172 -20.46 -22.81 -6.95
C GLU A 172 -19.21 -22.94 -7.85
N ALA A 173 -18.29 -21.97 -7.82
CA ALA A 173 -17.06 -22.01 -8.58
C ALA A 173 -16.16 -23.19 -8.17
N ALA A 174 -16.08 -23.49 -6.88
CA ALA A 174 -15.38 -24.65 -6.34
C ALA A 174 -16.02 -25.96 -6.81
N ARG A 175 -17.35 -26.06 -6.75
CA ARG A 175 -18.10 -27.24 -7.19
C ARG A 175 -17.88 -27.54 -8.67
N GLN A 176 -17.89 -26.55 -9.53
CA GLN A 176 -17.62 -26.69 -10.96
C GLN A 176 -16.23 -27.23 -11.25
N ARG A 177 -15.26 -26.95 -10.36
CA ARG A 177 -13.87 -27.45 -10.44
C ARG A 177 -13.66 -28.77 -9.69
N GLY A 178 -14.69 -29.32 -9.05
CA GLY A 178 -14.61 -30.53 -8.24
C GLY A 178 -13.79 -30.36 -6.97
N ILE A 179 -13.76 -29.14 -6.39
CA ILE A 179 -13.02 -28.77 -5.20
C ILE A 179 -13.98 -28.59 -4.02
N SER A 180 -13.60 -29.08 -2.83
CA SER A 180 -14.35 -28.83 -1.60
C SER A 180 -14.02 -27.44 -1.07
N PHE A 181 -15.00 -26.55 -1.01
CA PHE A 181 -14.87 -25.21 -0.39
C PHE A 181 -15.62 -25.18 0.93
N SER A 182 -14.95 -24.71 2.00
CA SER A 182 -15.57 -24.60 3.32
C SER A 182 -15.09 -23.34 4.06
N VAL A 183 -16.00 -22.77 4.83
CA VAL A 183 -15.73 -21.68 5.76
C VAL A 183 -15.92 -22.25 7.17
N GLY A 184 -14.92 -22.09 8.03
CA GLY A 184 -14.99 -22.48 9.43
C GLY A 184 -15.95 -21.62 10.23
N GLU A 185 -16.01 -21.84 11.53
CA GLU A 185 -16.76 -20.99 12.43
C GLU A 185 -16.12 -19.57 12.43
N VAL A 186 -16.95 -18.56 12.19
CA VAL A 186 -16.49 -17.16 12.15
C VAL A 186 -17.07 -16.45 13.38
N PRO A 187 -16.26 -16.17 14.40
CA PRO A 187 -16.73 -15.42 15.57
C PRO A 187 -17.10 -13.99 15.17
N PRO A 188 -18.02 -13.34 15.92
CA PRO A 188 -18.44 -11.95 15.64
C PRO A 188 -17.36 -10.96 16.04
N LEU A 189 -16.30 -10.84 15.23
CA LEU A 189 -15.15 -9.98 15.43
C LEU A 189 -15.26 -8.70 14.60
N THR A 190 -14.68 -7.63 15.14
CA THR A 190 -14.50 -6.36 14.42
C THR A 190 -13.01 -6.10 14.16
N ALA A 191 -12.72 -5.51 13.00
CA ALA A 191 -11.39 -5.06 12.62
C ALA A 191 -11.50 -3.78 11.78
N PHE A 192 -10.38 -3.07 11.62
CA PHE A 192 -10.27 -1.90 10.76
C PHE A 192 -9.87 -2.30 9.35
N PHE A 193 -10.78 -2.14 8.41
CA PHE A 193 -10.55 -2.44 7.00
C PHE A 193 -11.57 -1.73 6.10
N ASP A 194 -11.23 -1.55 4.83
CA ASP A 194 -12.15 -1.11 3.78
C ASP A 194 -12.92 -2.31 3.24
N ARG A 195 -14.24 -2.35 3.47
CA ARG A 195 -15.10 -3.51 3.11
C ARG A 195 -14.97 -3.94 1.66
N LYS A 196 -14.85 -2.99 0.74
CA LYS A 196 -14.76 -3.26 -0.69
C LYS A 196 -13.38 -3.81 -1.07
N TRP A 197 -12.32 -3.13 -0.60
CA TRP A 197 -10.96 -3.48 -0.97
C TRP A 197 -10.47 -4.75 -0.28
N THR A 198 -10.82 -4.96 0.98
CA THR A 198 -10.49 -6.21 1.69
C THR A 198 -11.22 -7.41 1.08
N LEU A 199 -12.52 -7.24 0.70
CA LEU A 199 -13.24 -8.29 -0.01
C LEU A 199 -12.56 -8.65 -1.33
N GLU A 200 -12.09 -7.67 -2.09
CA GLU A 200 -11.33 -7.87 -3.32
C GLU A 200 -10.01 -8.61 -3.05
N ALA A 201 -9.30 -8.25 -1.98
CA ALA A 201 -8.05 -8.92 -1.60
C ALA A 201 -8.29 -10.40 -1.25
N LEU A 202 -9.30 -10.69 -0.42
CA LEU A 202 -9.67 -12.06 -0.07
C LEU A 202 -10.13 -12.85 -1.29
N ALA A 203 -10.95 -12.25 -2.17
CA ALA A 203 -11.40 -12.88 -3.40
C ALA A 203 -10.24 -13.27 -4.31
N ASN A 204 -9.23 -12.41 -4.47
CA ASN A 204 -8.01 -12.73 -5.23
C ASN A 204 -7.23 -13.92 -4.65
N ILE A 205 -7.18 -14.06 -3.32
CA ILE A 205 -6.50 -15.20 -2.68
C ILE A 205 -7.33 -16.48 -2.88
N VAL A 206 -8.65 -16.43 -2.67
CA VAL A 206 -9.54 -17.60 -2.84
C VAL A 206 -9.56 -18.05 -4.30
N ASP A 207 -9.62 -17.12 -5.26
CA ASP A 207 -9.56 -17.47 -6.68
C ASP A 207 -8.25 -18.17 -7.04
N ASN A 208 -7.12 -17.69 -6.54
CA ASN A 208 -5.83 -18.38 -6.69
C ASN A 208 -5.85 -19.77 -6.04
N ALA A 209 -6.38 -19.91 -4.83
CA ALA A 209 -6.51 -21.19 -4.14
C ALA A 209 -7.32 -22.19 -4.98
N LEU A 210 -8.47 -21.79 -5.51
CA LEU A 210 -9.30 -22.65 -6.37
C LEU A 210 -8.61 -22.97 -7.70
N LYS A 211 -7.86 -22.02 -8.25
CA LYS A 211 -7.20 -22.17 -9.53
C LYS A 211 -6.06 -23.20 -9.48
N TYR A 212 -5.31 -23.19 -8.41
CA TYR A 212 -4.11 -24.04 -8.26
C TYR A 212 -4.35 -25.29 -7.44
N THR A 213 -5.59 -25.56 -7.04
CA THR A 213 -5.98 -26.81 -6.39
C THR A 213 -6.57 -27.76 -7.44
N PRO A 214 -6.06 -28.99 -7.56
CA PRO A 214 -6.61 -29.98 -8.47
C PRO A 214 -7.99 -30.47 -8.01
N ALA A 215 -8.76 -31.04 -8.93
CA ALA A 215 -10.04 -31.68 -8.61
C ALA A 215 -9.85 -32.75 -7.51
N GLY A 216 -10.78 -32.80 -6.56
CA GLY A 216 -10.71 -33.65 -5.39
C GLY A 216 -9.97 -33.00 -4.21
N GLY A 217 -9.34 -31.84 -4.41
CA GLY A 217 -8.72 -31.05 -3.35
C GLY A 217 -9.72 -30.22 -2.54
N SER A 218 -9.18 -29.39 -1.64
CA SER A 218 -9.99 -28.55 -0.75
C SER A 218 -9.41 -27.15 -0.57
N VAL A 219 -10.31 -26.18 -0.38
CA VAL A 219 -10.00 -24.82 0.05
C VAL A 219 -10.81 -24.51 1.29
N LYS A 220 -10.14 -24.06 2.35
CA LYS A 220 -10.77 -23.75 3.64
C LYS A 220 -10.42 -22.35 4.10
N VAL A 221 -11.44 -21.59 4.53
CA VAL A 221 -11.29 -20.27 5.14
C VAL A 221 -11.48 -20.41 6.65
N GLU A 222 -10.52 -19.93 7.44
CA GLU A 222 -10.58 -19.93 8.91
C GLU A 222 -10.29 -18.54 9.45
N VAL A 223 -10.99 -18.15 10.52
CA VAL A 223 -10.80 -16.84 11.19
C VAL A 223 -10.32 -17.07 12.61
N MET A 224 -9.29 -16.36 13.00
CA MET A 224 -8.68 -16.44 14.33
C MET A 224 -8.49 -15.06 14.92
N GLU A 225 -8.75 -14.93 16.21
CA GLU A 225 -8.53 -13.70 16.96
C GLU A 225 -7.14 -13.70 17.61
N TYR A 226 -6.43 -12.58 17.45
CA TYR A 226 -5.21 -12.26 18.19
C TYR A 226 -5.38 -10.93 18.92
N GLU A 227 -4.46 -10.60 19.80
CA GLU A 227 -4.52 -9.38 20.61
C GLU A 227 -4.64 -8.11 19.74
N MET A 228 -3.79 -7.93 18.73
CA MET A 228 -3.74 -6.75 17.87
C MET A 228 -4.37 -6.95 16.48
N PHE A 229 -4.64 -8.19 16.08
CA PHE A 229 -5.09 -8.52 14.73
C PHE A 229 -6.22 -9.54 14.73
N VAL A 230 -7.07 -9.46 13.70
CA VAL A 230 -7.88 -10.59 13.26
C VAL A 230 -7.14 -11.23 12.09
N ARG A 231 -6.88 -12.53 12.19
CA ARG A 231 -6.21 -13.31 11.14
C ARG A 231 -7.23 -14.13 10.37
N ILE A 232 -7.18 -14.05 9.06
CA ILE A 232 -8.00 -14.84 8.14
C ILE A 232 -7.04 -15.73 7.35
N ASP A 233 -7.15 -17.04 7.53
CA ASP A 233 -6.37 -18.05 6.79
C ASP A 233 -7.20 -18.60 5.64
N ILE A 234 -6.63 -18.57 4.44
CA ILE A 234 -7.11 -19.29 3.27
C ILE A 234 -6.12 -20.43 3.03
N LYS A 235 -6.56 -21.67 3.27
CA LYS A 235 -5.77 -22.89 3.16
C LYS A 235 -6.21 -23.65 1.91
N ASP A 236 -5.27 -24.03 1.07
CA ASP A 236 -5.51 -24.89 -0.08
C ASP A 236 -4.66 -26.17 0.00
N THR A 237 -5.12 -27.21 -0.68
CA THR A 237 -4.37 -28.47 -0.89
C THR A 237 -3.85 -28.56 -2.33
N GLY A 238 -3.45 -27.41 -2.88
CA GLY A 238 -2.97 -27.25 -4.24
C GLY A 238 -1.55 -27.71 -4.46
N ILE A 239 -0.98 -27.28 -5.59
CA ILE A 239 0.39 -27.65 -6.00
C ILE A 239 1.47 -27.13 -5.05
N GLY A 240 1.16 -26.12 -4.21
CA GLY A 240 2.14 -25.46 -3.36
C GLY A 240 3.20 -24.69 -4.14
N MET A 241 4.18 -24.17 -3.41
CA MET A 241 5.25 -23.32 -3.95
C MET A 241 6.57 -23.62 -3.26
N THR A 242 7.67 -23.35 -3.95
CA THR A 242 9.02 -23.35 -3.36
C THR A 242 9.24 -22.10 -2.49
N GLU A 243 10.25 -22.13 -1.62
CA GLU A 243 10.61 -20.98 -0.78
C GLU A 243 10.99 -19.75 -1.62
N ASP A 244 11.72 -19.94 -2.72
CA ASP A 244 12.10 -18.87 -3.65
C ASP A 244 10.89 -18.23 -4.33
N GLU A 245 9.83 -18.99 -4.59
CA GLU A 245 8.60 -18.48 -5.16
C GLU A 245 7.81 -17.67 -4.14
N THR A 246 7.70 -18.14 -2.89
CA THR A 246 6.95 -17.44 -1.84
C THR A 246 7.47 -16.02 -1.60
N ALA A 247 8.76 -15.78 -1.79
CA ALA A 247 9.36 -14.44 -1.70
C ALA A 247 8.96 -13.52 -2.87
N LYS A 248 8.58 -14.07 -4.03
CA LYS A 248 8.35 -13.33 -5.28
C LYS A 248 6.89 -13.18 -5.65
N ILE A 249 5.97 -14.02 -5.11
CA ILE A 249 4.56 -14.06 -5.54
C ILE A 249 3.81 -12.73 -5.35
N PHE A 250 4.29 -11.86 -4.48
CA PHE A 250 3.74 -10.52 -4.27
C PHE A 250 4.37 -9.45 -5.18
N SER A 251 5.25 -9.84 -6.12
CA SER A 251 5.82 -8.92 -7.10
C SER A 251 4.87 -8.77 -8.29
N ARG A 252 4.87 -7.59 -8.93
CA ARG A 252 4.06 -7.36 -10.14
C ARG A 252 4.47 -8.28 -11.27
N PHE A 253 3.48 -8.81 -11.97
CA PHE A 253 3.65 -9.68 -13.14
C PHE A 253 4.41 -10.96 -12.86
N TYR A 254 4.67 -11.28 -11.59
CA TYR A 254 5.32 -12.55 -11.25
C TYR A 254 4.34 -13.71 -11.40
N ARG A 255 4.80 -14.74 -12.07
CA ARG A 255 4.13 -16.03 -12.22
C ARG A 255 5.17 -17.12 -12.11
N SER A 256 4.82 -18.19 -11.40
CA SER A 256 5.67 -19.39 -11.37
C SER A 256 5.78 -19.99 -12.79
N PRO A 257 6.99 -20.37 -13.23
CA PRO A 257 7.16 -21.10 -14.50
C PRO A 257 6.32 -22.38 -14.59
N VAL A 258 6.06 -23.03 -13.45
CA VAL A 258 5.28 -24.26 -13.35
C VAL A 258 3.82 -24.06 -13.77
N VAL A 259 3.26 -22.87 -13.53
CA VAL A 259 1.85 -22.53 -13.84
C VAL A 259 1.72 -21.55 -14.99
N SER A 260 2.70 -21.44 -15.85
CA SER A 260 2.71 -20.50 -16.98
C SER A 260 1.57 -20.75 -17.98
N GLY A 261 1.03 -21.96 -18.06
CA GLY A 261 -0.11 -22.35 -18.91
C GLY A 261 -1.48 -21.95 -18.35
N GLU A 262 -1.57 -21.63 -17.05
CA GLU A 262 -2.84 -21.23 -16.44
C GLU A 262 -3.18 -19.76 -16.76
N GLU A 263 -4.46 -19.40 -16.75
CA GLU A 263 -4.88 -18.01 -16.94
C GLU A 263 -4.39 -17.13 -15.80
N GLY A 264 -4.00 -15.88 -16.08
CA GLY A 264 -3.66 -14.88 -15.07
C GLY A 264 -2.47 -14.03 -15.47
N VAL A 265 -2.33 -12.90 -14.80
CA VAL A 265 -1.41 -11.81 -15.16
C VAL A 265 -0.32 -11.61 -14.11
N GLY A 266 -0.45 -12.22 -12.93
CA GLY A 266 0.48 -12.02 -11.82
C GLY A 266 0.32 -10.65 -11.11
N ILE A 267 -0.89 -10.08 -11.13
CA ILE A 267 -1.20 -8.80 -10.44
C ILE A 267 -2.01 -9.02 -9.16
N GLY A 268 -2.79 -10.10 -9.06
CA GLY A 268 -3.73 -10.32 -7.97
C GLY A 268 -3.10 -10.28 -6.58
N LEU A 269 -2.04 -11.05 -6.34
CA LEU A 269 -1.35 -11.07 -5.04
C LEU A 269 -0.58 -9.77 -4.74
N TYR A 270 -0.05 -9.11 -5.76
CA TYR A 270 0.50 -7.77 -5.60
C TYR A 270 -0.57 -6.79 -5.09
N LEU A 271 -1.77 -6.81 -5.70
CA LEU A 271 -2.91 -6.00 -5.27
C LEU A 271 -3.33 -6.31 -3.82
N VAL A 272 -3.36 -7.58 -3.43
CA VAL A 272 -3.61 -8.00 -2.04
C VAL A 272 -2.66 -7.30 -1.08
N ARG A 273 -1.35 -7.35 -1.34
CA ARG A 273 -0.34 -6.73 -0.49
C ARG A 273 -0.51 -5.20 -0.41
N GLU A 274 -0.78 -4.54 -1.53
CA GLU A 274 -0.99 -3.10 -1.59
C GLU A 274 -2.23 -2.65 -0.81
N ILE A 275 -3.34 -3.38 -0.92
CA ILE A 275 -4.58 -3.08 -0.19
C ILE A 275 -4.32 -3.19 1.31
N LEU A 276 -3.84 -4.35 1.77
CA LEU A 276 -3.65 -4.62 3.19
C LEU A 276 -2.62 -3.68 3.83
N SER A 277 -1.55 -3.34 3.12
CA SER A 277 -0.56 -2.37 3.59
C SER A 277 -1.16 -0.98 3.82
N ARG A 278 -2.12 -0.56 2.99
CA ARG A 278 -2.82 0.73 3.15
C ARG A 278 -3.83 0.72 4.30
N GLU A 279 -4.34 -0.46 4.65
CA GLU A 279 -5.20 -0.66 5.81
C GLU A 279 -4.42 -0.83 7.13
N GLY A 280 -3.08 -0.79 7.09
CA GLY A 280 -2.22 -1.05 8.24
C GLY A 280 -2.08 -2.54 8.58
N GLY A 281 -2.70 -3.40 7.77
CA GLY A 281 -2.60 -4.85 7.85
C GLY A 281 -1.46 -5.41 6.99
N TYR A 282 -1.38 -6.72 6.90
CA TYR A 282 -0.41 -7.41 6.05
C TYR A 282 -0.86 -8.83 5.69
N VAL A 283 -0.18 -9.44 4.72
CA VAL A 283 -0.38 -10.84 4.31
C VAL A 283 0.91 -11.62 4.47
N LYS A 284 0.79 -12.87 4.93
CA LYS A 284 1.87 -13.86 4.94
C LYS A 284 1.44 -15.10 4.15
N VAL A 285 2.43 -15.84 3.66
CA VAL A 285 2.21 -17.13 3.01
C VAL A 285 3.13 -18.17 3.64
N ALA A 286 2.58 -19.35 3.86
CA ALA A 286 3.34 -20.56 4.16
C ALA A 286 2.92 -21.61 3.13
N SER A 287 3.89 -22.17 2.40
CA SER A 287 3.63 -23.13 1.33
C SER A 287 4.74 -24.16 1.23
N ARG A 288 4.37 -25.35 0.80
CA ARG A 288 5.32 -26.41 0.46
C ARG A 288 4.87 -27.08 -0.82
N LEU A 289 5.81 -27.27 -1.73
CA LEU A 289 5.55 -27.88 -3.03
C LEU A 289 4.90 -29.27 -2.86
N GLY A 290 3.75 -29.50 -3.49
CA GLY A 290 2.96 -30.74 -3.40
C GLY A 290 2.07 -30.86 -2.16
N GLU A 291 2.12 -29.93 -1.19
CA GLU A 291 1.31 -29.97 0.03
C GLU A 291 0.23 -28.86 0.10
N GLY A 292 0.32 -27.85 -0.78
CA GLY A 292 -0.57 -26.71 -0.81
C GLY A 292 -0.01 -25.45 -0.15
N SER A 293 -0.89 -24.48 0.10
CA SER A 293 -0.51 -23.19 0.66
C SER A 293 -1.47 -22.72 1.72
N VAL A 294 -0.98 -21.85 2.61
CA VAL A 294 -1.78 -21.10 3.58
C VAL A 294 -1.45 -19.62 3.41
N PHE A 295 -2.42 -18.85 2.95
CA PHE A 295 -2.36 -17.39 2.94
C PHE A 295 -3.02 -16.85 4.19
N SER A 296 -2.27 -16.12 5.00
CA SER A 296 -2.74 -15.51 6.25
C SER A 296 -2.85 -14.00 6.09
N VAL A 297 -4.06 -13.48 6.11
CA VAL A 297 -4.37 -12.04 6.07
C VAL A 297 -4.54 -11.54 7.50
N PHE A 298 -3.87 -10.45 7.84
CA PHE A 298 -3.92 -9.84 9.16
C PHE A 298 -4.57 -8.46 9.07
N LEU A 299 -5.73 -8.30 9.69
CA LEU A 299 -6.47 -7.04 9.79
C LEU A 299 -6.29 -6.46 11.18
N VAL A 300 -6.03 -5.15 11.28
CA VAL A 300 -5.78 -4.47 12.57
C VAL A 300 -7.06 -4.40 13.38
N LYS A 301 -7.01 -4.75 14.68
CA LYS A 301 -8.10 -4.50 15.64
C LYS A 301 -8.08 -3.04 16.10
N GLN A 302 -9.21 -2.57 16.61
CA GLN A 302 -9.38 -1.18 17.05
C GLN A 302 -8.34 -0.77 18.12
N ASP A 303 -7.99 -1.70 19.00
CA ASP A 303 -7.04 -1.46 20.09
C ASP A 303 -5.57 -1.31 19.58
N GLY A 304 -5.28 -1.80 18.38
CA GLY A 304 -3.94 -1.70 17.75
C GLY A 304 -3.67 -0.38 17.02
N LEU A 305 -4.68 0.46 16.80
CA LEU A 305 -4.54 1.71 16.05
C LEU A 305 -3.80 2.80 16.82
N SER A 306 -3.91 2.85 18.15
CA SER A 306 -3.20 3.82 19.00
C SER A 306 -1.67 3.64 18.90
N ASP A 307 -1.20 2.41 18.85
CA ASP A 307 0.23 2.08 18.80
C ASP A 307 0.81 2.21 17.40
N TRP A 308 -0.01 1.94 16.36
CA TRP A 308 0.39 2.08 14.97
C TRP A 308 0.48 3.56 14.51
N ALA A 309 -0.46 4.42 14.97
CA ALA A 309 -0.43 5.85 14.70
C ALA A 309 0.77 6.53 15.37
N ALA A 310 1.10 6.14 16.61
CA ALA A 310 2.28 6.64 17.33
C ALA A 310 3.61 6.24 16.66
N GLY A 311 3.65 5.11 15.92
CA GLY A 311 4.84 4.65 15.20
C GLY A 311 5.06 5.34 13.84
N LYS A 312 4.02 5.93 13.22
CA LYS A 312 4.16 6.65 11.93
C LYS A 312 4.76 8.05 12.06
N ASP A 313 4.59 8.69 13.21
CA ASP A 313 5.17 10.01 13.48
C ASP A 313 6.65 9.95 13.92
N ALA A 314 7.22 8.72 14.01
CA ALA A 314 8.59 8.49 14.46
C ALA A 314 9.61 8.19 13.32
N TYR A 315 9.21 8.29 12.02
CA TYR A 315 10.12 8.07 10.87
C TYR A 315 10.01 9.19 9.83
#